data_eadcb25839ae6a3c97e9069da4271843
#
_entry.id   eadcb25839ae6a3c97e9069da4271843
#
_cell.length_a   1.000
_cell.length_b   1.000
_cell.length_c   1.000
_cell.angle_alpha   90.00
_cell.angle_beta   90.00
_cell.angle_gamma   90.00
#
_symmetry.space_group_name_H-M   'P 1'
#
loop_
_entity.id
_entity.type
_entity.pdbx_description
1 polymer ?
#
loop_
_entity_poly.entity_id
_entity_poly.type
_entity_poly.pdbx_seq_one_letter_code
_entity_poly.pdbx_strand_id
1 'polypeptide(L)'
;MKNRNIGLCAVALFCMHNNAKAMEPSLKQDNTTVVNHAQIAAAYKTNRPAVKNRLYTSKAVEAEILRVKKLLTNSKLAWMFENCFPNTLDTTVHFDGKDDTFVYTGDIHAMWLRDSGAQVWPYVQLANSDPELKRMLAGVINRQFKCIICLL
;
A
#
# COMPACT_ATOMS: atom_id res chain seq x y z
N MET A 1 -11.87 27.84 3.24
CA MET A 1 -11.06 26.66 3.66
C MET A 1 -12.01 25.47 3.76
N LYS A 2 -12.08 24.62 2.75
CA LYS A 2 -13.02 23.47 2.68
C LYS A 2 -12.24 22.15 2.75
N ASN A 3 -12.66 21.30 3.68
CA ASN A 3 -12.14 19.98 4.02
C ASN A 3 -11.95 19.07 2.79
N ARG A 4 -10.72 18.54 2.65
CA ARG A 4 -10.36 17.52 1.65
C ARG A 4 -10.09 16.19 2.36
N ASN A 5 -11.13 15.59 2.94
CA ASN A 5 -11.07 14.30 3.65
C ASN A 5 -11.85 13.20 2.91
N ILE A 6 -11.70 13.04 1.59
CA ILE A 6 -12.47 12.02 0.84
C ILE A 6 -11.60 10.85 0.34
N GLY A 7 -10.28 10.89 0.53
CA GLY A 7 -9.40 9.88 -0.10
C GLY A 7 -9.12 8.59 0.68
N LEU A 8 -9.43 8.53 1.96
CA LEU A 8 -8.96 7.40 2.80
C LEU A 8 -9.91 6.18 2.87
N CYS A 9 -11.18 6.34 2.49
CA CYS A 9 -12.16 5.25 2.56
C CYS A 9 -12.11 4.25 1.40
N ALA A 10 -11.59 4.65 0.22
CA ALA A 10 -11.71 3.82 -0.97
C ALA A 10 -10.79 2.58 -0.99
N VAL A 11 -9.62 2.65 -0.35
CA VAL A 11 -8.66 1.54 -0.35
C VAL A 11 -9.06 0.42 0.62
N ALA A 12 -9.74 0.77 1.71
CA ALA A 12 -10.23 -0.23 2.66
C ALA A 12 -11.48 -0.98 2.18
N LEU A 13 -12.30 -0.36 1.29
CA LEU A 13 -13.55 -0.98 0.82
C LEU A 13 -13.32 -2.02 -0.30
N PHE A 14 -12.25 -1.93 -1.05
CA PHE A 14 -12.03 -2.86 -2.19
C PHE A 14 -11.64 -4.28 -1.76
N CYS A 15 -11.10 -4.44 -0.55
CA CYS A 15 -10.77 -5.77 -0.01
C CYS A 15 -11.95 -6.48 0.69
N MET A 16 -13.11 -5.84 0.86
CA MET A 16 -14.20 -6.39 1.70
C MET A 16 -15.44 -6.87 0.92
N HIS A 17 -15.45 -6.88 -0.43
CA HIS A 17 -16.69 -7.15 -1.20
C HIS A 17 -16.94 -8.60 -1.60
N ASN A 18 -16.13 -9.55 -1.15
CA ASN A 18 -16.35 -10.96 -1.50
C ASN A 18 -16.41 -11.88 -0.27
N ASN A 19 -17.30 -11.64 0.69
CA ASN A 19 -17.80 -12.71 1.58
C ASN A 19 -18.83 -12.16 2.57
N ALA A 20 -20.03 -11.88 2.09
CA ALA A 20 -21.19 -11.65 2.96
C ALA A 20 -22.12 -12.85 2.86
N LYS A 21 -21.86 -13.86 3.65
CA LYS A 21 -22.84 -14.78 4.24
C LYS A 21 -22.13 -15.65 5.27
N ALA A 22 -22.28 -15.32 6.52
CA ALA A 22 -22.49 -16.28 7.60
C ALA A 22 -22.26 -15.65 8.97
N MET A 23 -23.31 -15.69 9.77
CA MET A 23 -23.32 -15.85 11.21
C MET A 23 -22.83 -14.68 12.06
N GLU A 24 -23.79 -13.91 12.59
CA GLU A 24 -23.59 -13.10 13.79
C GLU A 24 -23.33 -14.01 15.00
N PRO A 25 -22.19 -13.87 15.68
CA PRO A 25 -22.07 -14.34 17.05
C PRO A 25 -22.47 -13.19 17.99
N SER A 26 -23.42 -13.44 18.86
CA SER A 26 -23.79 -12.57 19.97
C SER A 26 -22.55 -12.15 20.76
N LEU A 27 -22.20 -10.87 20.69
CA LEU A 27 -21.17 -10.26 21.53
C LEU A 27 -21.63 -10.25 22.98
N LYS A 28 -21.22 -11.24 23.75
CA LYS A 28 -21.15 -11.10 25.21
C LYS A 28 -20.03 -10.11 25.50
N GLN A 29 -20.40 -8.97 26.01
CA GLN A 29 -19.52 -7.95 26.56
C GLN A 29 -18.86 -8.50 27.83
N ASP A 30 -17.70 -9.10 27.71
CA ASP A 30 -16.83 -9.37 28.86
C ASP A 30 -15.97 -8.15 29.13
N ASN A 31 -16.28 -7.51 30.26
CA ASN A 31 -15.49 -6.47 30.88
C ASN A 31 -14.10 -6.98 31.28
N THR A 32 -13.12 -6.06 31.14
CA THR A 32 -11.80 -6.07 31.77
C THR A 32 -10.75 -7.01 31.16
N THR A 33 -10.09 -6.48 30.14
CA THR A 33 -8.63 -6.56 30.14
C THR A 33 -8.13 -5.21 29.61
N VAL A 34 -7.55 -4.39 30.47
CA VAL A 34 -6.71 -3.25 30.06
C VAL A 34 -5.54 -3.85 29.31
N VAL A 35 -5.70 -3.98 28.01
CA VAL A 35 -4.67 -4.56 27.15
C VAL A 35 -3.55 -3.54 27.07
N ASN A 36 -2.43 -3.85 27.66
CA ASN A 36 -1.26 -3.00 27.69
C ASN A 36 -0.77 -2.78 26.24
N HIS A 37 -0.97 -1.59 25.72
CA HIS A 37 -0.62 -1.21 24.34
C HIS A 37 0.85 -1.54 23.97
N ALA A 38 1.75 -1.55 24.95
CA ALA A 38 3.14 -1.95 24.75
C ALA A 38 3.30 -3.46 24.45
N GLN A 39 2.49 -4.31 25.07
CA GLN A 39 2.51 -5.76 24.83
C GLN A 39 1.90 -6.13 23.48
N ILE A 40 0.91 -5.38 23.02
CA ILE A 40 0.30 -5.59 21.69
C ILE A 40 1.24 -5.12 20.58
N ALA A 41 1.99 -4.04 20.79
CA ALA A 41 3.00 -3.58 19.84
C ALA A 41 4.14 -4.60 19.65
N ALA A 42 4.49 -5.36 20.70
CA ALA A 42 5.46 -6.44 20.64
C ALA A 42 4.95 -7.70 19.91
N ALA A 43 3.62 -7.89 19.82
CA ALA A 43 3.02 -9.08 19.21
C ALA A 43 3.04 -9.07 17.66
N TYR A 44 3.14 -7.90 17.04
CA TYR A 44 3.09 -7.77 15.57
C TYR A 44 4.44 -7.31 15.01
N LYS A 45 5.31 -8.29 14.74
CA LYS A 45 6.57 -8.03 14.03
C LYS A 45 6.29 -7.74 12.57
N THR A 46 6.97 -6.73 12.00
CA THR A 46 6.87 -6.44 10.56
C THR A 46 7.34 -7.62 9.72
N ASN A 47 6.60 -7.90 8.63
CA ASN A 47 6.94 -8.90 7.63
C ASN A 47 7.55 -8.27 6.37
N ARG A 48 7.78 -6.96 6.36
CA ARG A 48 8.42 -6.28 5.24
C ARG A 48 9.82 -6.81 5.01
N PRO A 49 10.29 -6.88 3.77
CA PRO A 49 11.69 -7.19 3.47
C PRO A 49 12.64 -6.22 4.19
N ALA A 50 13.83 -6.69 4.55
CA ALA A 50 14.87 -5.80 5.05
C ALA A 50 15.13 -4.69 4.02
N VAL A 51 15.48 -3.48 4.45
CA VAL A 51 15.63 -2.29 3.58
C VAL A 51 16.50 -2.57 2.37
N LYS A 52 17.61 -3.30 2.55
CA LYS A 52 18.54 -3.69 1.48
C LYS A 52 17.96 -4.64 0.43
N ASN A 53 16.83 -5.28 0.74
CA ASN A 53 16.17 -6.27 -0.14
C ASN A 53 14.90 -5.69 -0.77
N ARG A 54 14.54 -4.43 -0.49
CA ARG A 54 13.41 -3.75 -1.12
C ARG A 54 13.80 -3.29 -2.51
N LEU A 55 12.91 -3.47 -3.47
CA LEU A 55 13.15 -3.06 -4.85
C LEU A 55 13.11 -1.54 -5.01
N TYR A 56 12.19 -0.88 -4.31
CA TYR A 56 12.07 0.56 -4.32
C TYR A 56 11.64 1.08 -2.94
N THR A 57 12.22 2.18 -2.50
CA THR A 57 11.86 2.83 -1.22
C THR A 57 11.64 4.33 -1.46
N SER A 58 10.46 4.84 -1.08
CA SER A 58 10.11 6.25 -1.14
C SER A 58 10.08 6.86 0.25
N LYS A 59 10.75 8.01 0.41
CA LYS A 59 10.73 8.77 1.66
C LYS A 59 9.32 9.24 2.04
N ALA A 60 8.51 9.64 1.05
CA ALA A 60 7.14 10.08 1.28
C ALA A 60 6.25 8.92 1.75
N VAL A 61 6.43 7.72 1.19
CA VAL A 61 5.69 6.53 1.60
C VAL A 61 6.07 6.10 3.01
N GLU A 62 7.35 6.10 3.36
CA GLU A 62 7.80 5.79 4.73
C GLU A 62 7.26 6.81 5.75
N ALA A 63 7.26 8.10 5.42
CA ALA A 63 6.67 9.15 6.25
C ALA A 63 5.15 8.95 6.44
N GLU A 64 4.44 8.58 5.38
CA GLU A 64 3.01 8.30 5.44
C GLU A 64 2.70 7.08 6.32
N ILE A 65 3.49 6.02 6.24
CA ILE A 65 3.37 4.85 7.13
C ILE A 65 3.49 5.29 8.59
N LEU A 66 4.50 6.08 8.92
CA LEU A 66 4.70 6.58 10.28
C LEU A 66 3.54 7.47 10.74
N ARG A 67 3.02 8.33 9.84
CA ARG A 67 1.89 9.21 10.12
C ARG A 67 0.62 8.40 10.44
N VAL A 68 0.28 7.43 9.59
CA VAL A 68 -0.92 6.62 9.75
C VAL A 68 -0.84 5.72 10.98
N LYS A 69 0.33 5.12 11.26
CA LYS A 69 0.53 4.31 12.47
C LYS A 69 0.28 5.10 13.76
N LYS A 70 0.61 6.40 13.80
CA LYS A 70 0.32 7.27 14.96
C LYS A 70 -1.17 7.57 15.13
N LEU A 71 -1.94 7.54 14.05
CA LEU A 71 -3.38 7.81 14.08
C LEU A 71 -4.22 6.56 14.41
N LEU A 72 -3.68 5.37 14.14
CA LEU A 72 -4.39 4.12 14.37
C LEU A 72 -4.19 3.66 15.82
N THR A 73 -5.31 3.57 16.55
CA THR A 73 -5.33 3.03 17.92
C THR A 73 -5.27 1.50 17.94
N ASN A 74 -5.76 0.85 16.90
CA ASN A 74 -5.72 -0.60 16.76
C ASN A 74 -4.37 -1.03 16.19
N SER A 75 -3.57 -1.73 17.01
CA SER A 75 -2.23 -2.20 16.66
C SER A 75 -2.20 -3.19 15.49
N LYS A 76 -3.24 -4.04 15.33
CA LYS A 76 -3.34 -4.97 14.19
C LYS A 76 -3.55 -4.21 12.89
N LEU A 77 -4.40 -3.18 12.88
CA LEU A 77 -4.60 -2.33 11.70
C LEU A 77 -3.34 -1.53 11.36
N ALA A 78 -2.63 -1.02 12.37
CA ALA A 78 -1.37 -0.33 12.18
C ALA A 78 -0.31 -1.26 11.55
N TRP A 79 -0.20 -2.50 12.03
CA TRP A 79 0.66 -3.52 11.46
C TRP A 79 0.26 -3.90 10.03
N MET A 80 -1.05 -4.10 9.78
CA MET A 80 -1.53 -4.40 8.42
C MET A 80 -1.20 -3.27 7.45
N PHE A 81 -1.43 -2.01 7.84
CA PHE A 81 -1.10 -0.87 7.00
C PHE A 81 0.41 -0.81 6.70
N GLU A 82 1.26 -0.97 7.71
CA GLU A 82 2.72 -0.99 7.55
C GLU A 82 3.21 -2.04 6.55
N ASN A 83 2.57 -3.20 6.52
CA ASN A 83 2.99 -4.30 5.65
C ASN A 83 2.33 -4.28 4.26
N CYS A 84 1.07 -3.86 4.17
CA CYS A 84 0.33 -3.88 2.91
C CYS A 84 0.55 -2.63 2.07
N PHE A 85 0.61 -1.45 2.70
CA PHE A 85 0.71 -0.19 1.96
C PHE A 85 1.97 -0.09 1.10
N PRO A 86 3.19 -0.41 1.57
CA PRO A 86 4.40 -0.32 0.76
C PRO A 86 4.69 -1.59 -0.06
N ASN A 87 3.88 -2.65 0.05
CA ASN A 87 4.23 -3.96 -0.51
C ASN A 87 4.55 -3.93 -2.01
N THR A 88 3.79 -3.19 -2.80
CA THR A 88 4.05 -3.02 -4.24
C THR A 88 5.44 -2.45 -4.50
N LEU A 89 5.83 -1.41 -3.76
CA LEU A 89 7.15 -0.78 -3.89
C LEU A 89 8.27 -1.71 -3.41
N ASP A 90 8.03 -2.37 -2.29
CA ASP A 90 9.04 -3.25 -1.67
C ASP A 90 9.36 -4.47 -2.54
N THR A 91 8.39 -5.00 -3.31
CA THR A 91 8.49 -6.35 -3.88
C THR A 91 8.24 -6.48 -5.38
N THR A 92 7.59 -5.51 -6.04
CA THR A 92 7.12 -5.67 -7.42
C THR A 92 7.56 -4.57 -8.39
N VAL A 93 8.04 -3.43 -7.89
CA VAL A 93 8.43 -2.28 -8.69
C VAL A 93 9.87 -2.39 -9.13
N HIS A 94 10.11 -2.39 -10.45
CA HIS A 94 11.41 -2.33 -11.07
C HIS A 94 11.55 -1.00 -11.82
N PHE A 95 12.18 -0.02 -11.17
CA PHE A 95 12.41 1.32 -11.72
C PHE A 95 13.83 1.42 -12.26
N ASP A 96 13.99 1.85 -13.51
CA ASP A 96 15.29 1.99 -14.16
C ASP A 96 16.06 3.27 -13.76
N GLY A 97 15.47 4.08 -12.88
CA GLY A 97 16.04 5.37 -12.43
C GLY A 97 15.85 6.51 -13.43
N LYS A 98 15.20 6.28 -14.59
CA LYS A 98 14.98 7.28 -15.65
C LYS A 98 13.48 7.41 -15.96
N ASP A 99 13.03 6.74 -17.01
CA ASP A 99 11.70 6.96 -17.58
C ASP A 99 10.90 5.66 -17.74
N ASP A 100 11.37 4.58 -17.18
CA ASP A 100 10.73 3.28 -17.31
C ASP A 100 10.57 2.59 -15.96
N THR A 101 9.36 2.09 -15.71
CA THR A 101 9.03 1.34 -14.51
C THR A 101 8.18 0.14 -14.87
N PHE A 102 8.71 -1.04 -14.60
CA PHE A 102 7.96 -2.28 -14.71
C PHE A 102 7.38 -2.66 -13.34
N VAL A 103 6.11 -3.06 -13.30
CA VAL A 103 5.43 -3.52 -12.09
C VAL A 103 4.93 -4.95 -12.31
N TYR A 104 5.44 -5.90 -11.54
CA TYR A 104 4.89 -7.25 -11.53
C TYR A 104 3.46 -7.25 -11.00
N THR A 105 2.55 -7.86 -11.76
CA THR A 105 1.12 -7.89 -11.44
C THR A 105 0.66 -9.33 -11.22
N GLY A 106 0.95 -9.86 -10.05
CA GLY A 106 0.65 -11.24 -9.68
C GLY A 106 1.90 -12.10 -9.56
N ASP A 107 1.74 -13.39 -9.79
CA ASP A 107 2.77 -14.44 -9.64
C ASP A 107 3.53 -14.76 -10.94
N ILE A 108 3.20 -14.09 -12.02
CA ILE A 108 3.85 -14.24 -13.33
C ILE A 108 4.65 -13.00 -13.71
N HIS A 109 5.65 -13.17 -14.57
CA HIS A 109 6.45 -12.07 -15.10
C HIS A 109 5.67 -11.28 -16.17
N ALA A 110 4.66 -10.56 -15.73
CA ALA A 110 3.80 -9.74 -16.58
C ALA A 110 3.43 -8.42 -15.91
N MET A 111 3.14 -7.41 -16.72
CA MET A 111 2.60 -6.13 -16.28
C MET A 111 1.25 -5.89 -16.94
N TRP A 112 0.19 -6.29 -16.25
CA TRP A 112 -1.17 -5.99 -16.69
C TRP A 112 -1.47 -4.52 -16.51
N LEU A 113 -1.99 -3.86 -17.56
CA LEU A 113 -2.17 -2.39 -17.57
C LEU A 113 -3.06 -1.91 -16.43
N ARG A 114 -4.25 -2.50 -16.28
CA ARG A 114 -5.19 -2.14 -15.22
C ARG A 114 -4.62 -2.40 -13.83
N ASP A 115 -4.03 -3.56 -13.64
CA ASP A 115 -3.58 -4.02 -12.33
C ASP A 115 -2.35 -3.23 -11.87
N SER A 116 -1.39 -2.96 -12.75
CA SER A 116 -0.24 -2.12 -12.44
C SER A 116 -0.64 -0.69 -12.08
N GLY A 117 -1.62 -0.12 -12.78
CA GLY A 117 -2.19 1.18 -12.44
C GLY A 117 -2.84 1.19 -11.06
N ALA A 118 -3.66 0.16 -10.75
CA ALA A 118 -4.32 0.02 -9.45
C ALA A 118 -3.31 -0.15 -8.30
N GLN A 119 -2.25 -0.96 -8.51
CA GLN A 119 -1.21 -1.20 -7.50
C GLN A 119 -0.44 0.08 -7.11
N VAL A 120 -0.20 1.00 -8.06
CA VAL A 120 0.54 2.24 -7.77
C VAL A 120 -0.36 3.42 -7.43
N TRP A 121 -1.67 3.31 -7.66
CA TRP A 121 -2.64 4.38 -7.41
C TRP A 121 -2.56 5.00 -6.00
N PRO A 122 -2.38 4.23 -4.91
CA PRO A 122 -2.30 4.78 -3.57
C PRO A 122 -1.17 5.80 -3.37
N TYR A 123 -0.12 5.74 -4.18
CA TYR A 123 1.06 6.60 -4.04
C TYR A 123 0.97 7.91 -4.83
N VAL A 124 0.00 8.03 -5.75
CA VAL A 124 -0.14 9.22 -6.63
C VAL A 124 -0.27 10.51 -5.81
N GLN A 125 -1.02 10.47 -4.72
CA GLN A 125 -1.18 11.62 -3.83
C GLN A 125 0.12 12.08 -3.13
N LEU A 126 1.12 11.21 -3.04
CA LEU A 126 2.42 11.49 -2.42
C LEU A 126 3.47 11.98 -3.42
N ALA A 127 3.17 11.92 -4.73
CA ALA A 127 4.12 12.26 -5.80
C ALA A 127 4.64 13.70 -5.74
N ASN A 128 3.85 14.63 -5.20
CA ASN A 128 4.27 16.03 -5.10
C ASN A 128 5.31 16.27 -3.99
N SER A 129 5.41 15.37 -3.02
CA SER A 129 6.35 15.46 -1.90
C SER A 129 7.62 14.61 -2.09
N ASP A 130 7.67 13.80 -3.16
CA ASP A 130 8.81 12.93 -3.48
C ASP A 130 9.05 12.91 -5.00
N PRO A 131 10.04 13.69 -5.51
CA PRO A 131 10.33 13.77 -6.94
C PRO A 131 10.74 12.41 -7.55
N GLU A 132 11.42 11.54 -6.80
CA GLU A 132 11.78 10.20 -7.29
C GLU A 132 10.54 9.31 -7.42
N LEU A 133 9.65 9.34 -6.44
CA LEU A 133 8.36 8.66 -6.53
C LEU A 133 7.56 9.15 -7.72
N LYS A 134 7.54 10.47 -7.98
CA LYS A 134 6.90 11.05 -9.15
C LYS A 134 7.48 10.52 -10.46
N ARG A 135 8.81 10.41 -10.56
CA ARG A 135 9.49 9.86 -11.75
C ARG A 135 9.17 8.38 -11.91
N MET A 136 9.21 7.61 -10.85
CA MET A 136 8.83 6.20 -10.86
C MET A 136 7.39 6.00 -11.39
N LEU A 137 6.43 6.80 -10.89
CA LEU A 137 5.04 6.75 -11.35
C LEU A 137 4.90 7.16 -12.83
N ALA A 138 5.63 8.18 -13.28
CA ALA A 138 5.68 8.55 -14.70
C ALA A 138 6.25 7.41 -15.55
N GLY A 139 7.26 6.71 -15.05
CA GLY A 139 7.83 5.52 -15.69
C GLY A 139 6.82 4.39 -15.87
N VAL A 140 5.89 4.20 -14.92
CA VAL A 140 4.78 3.22 -15.07
C VAL A 140 3.90 3.60 -16.26
N ILE A 141 3.52 4.88 -16.38
CA ILE A 141 2.72 5.38 -17.49
C ILE A 141 3.46 5.16 -18.82
N ASN A 142 4.74 5.53 -18.87
CA ASN A 142 5.56 5.33 -20.07
C ASN A 142 5.63 3.85 -20.48
N ARG A 143 5.82 2.94 -19.53
CA ARG A 143 5.82 1.50 -19.78
C ARG A 143 4.47 1.03 -20.33
N GLN A 144 3.37 1.48 -19.76
CA GLN A 144 2.03 1.12 -20.23
C GLN A 144 1.82 1.58 -21.68
N PHE A 145 2.22 2.81 -22.04
CA PHE A 145 2.17 3.28 -23.43
C PHE A 145 3.05 2.47 -24.36
N LYS A 146 4.28 2.12 -23.96
CA LYS A 146 5.14 1.23 -24.74
C LYS A 146 4.47 -0.12 -25.02
N CYS A 147 3.83 -0.72 -24.01
CA CYS A 147 3.11 -1.99 -24.18
C CYS A 147 1.95 -1.87 -25.18
N ILE A 148 1.20 -0.77 -25.16
CA ILE A 148 0.09 -0.53 -26.10
C ILE A 148 0.62 -0.35 -27.52
N ILE A 149 1.65 0.46 -27.73
CA ILE A 149 2.22 0.76 -29.04
C ILE A 149 2.84 -0.50 -29.67
N CYS A 150 3.48 -1.36 -28.89
CA CYS A 150 4.06 -2.61 -29.39
C CYS A 150 3.02 -3.65 -29.82
N LEU A 151 1.74 -3.44 -29.50
CA LEU A 151 0.64 -4.32 -29.91
C LEU A 151 -0.07 -3.82 -31.19
N LEU A 152 0.27 -2.65 -31.69
CA LEU A 152 -0.23 -2.04 -32.94
C LEU A 152 0.75 -2.28 -34.09
#